data_e6dad0caab63ccd197d4496ea718330e
#
_entry.id   e6dad0caab63ccd197d4496ea718330e
#
_cell.length_a   1.000
_cell.length_b   1.000
_cell.length_c   1.000
_cell.angle_alpha   90.00
_cell.angle_beta   90.00
_cell.angle_gamma   90.00
#
_symmetry.space_group_name_H-M   'P 1'
#
loop_
_entity.id
_entity.type
_entity.pdbx_description
1 polymer ?
#
loop_
_entity_poly.entity_id
_entity_poly.type
_entity_poly.pdbx_seq_one_letter_code
_entity_poly.pdbx_strand_id
1 'polypeptide(L)'
;AAGYQDFCNELSDSPYRFEVTLFDAFMQGAGAEDSIIEALGAVADRADDFDAVVVIRGGGSQSDLGCFDSYRLCSHIAQFPLPVIAGIGHDKDQSVADLVAAVSVKTPTAVAVYLKEEAGAFDGWLEERLDELSGAALTLLDNSRQQLRQAAVTLKMGSSDRMHDQQLQLGRLHGDLIRLTGQVVYRGLADLRNLDVRLSQVSRYNLAACTQNLDAMQGVLALRSTE
;
A
#
# COMPACT_ATOMS: atom_id res chain seq x y z
N ALA A 1 -18.76 15.25 -48.92
CA ALA A 1 -19.46 16.50 -48.61
C ALA A 1 -18.50 17.45 -47.88
N ALA A 2 -18.61 18.78 -48.15
CA ALA A 2 -17.68 19.77 -47.55
C ALA A 2 -17.63 19.65 -46.02
N GLY A 3 -18.81 19.62 -45.35
CA GLY A 3 -18.87 19.52 -43.89
C GLY A 3 -18.19 18.29 -43.29
N TYR A 4 -18.20 17.15 -43.94
CA TYR A 4 -17.45 15.96 -43.52
C TYR A 4 -15.93 16.19 -43.63
N GLN A 5 -15.49 16.87 -44.69
CA GLN A 5 -14.08 17.15 -44.91
C GLN A 5 -13.55 18.15 -43.88
N ASP A 6 -14.34 19.20 -43.58
CA ASP A 6 -14.01 20.16 -42.53
C ASP A 6 -13.95 19.50 -41.15
N PHE A 7 -14.88 18.59 -40.83
CA PHE A 7 -14.87 17.79 -39.60
C PHE A 7 -13.62 16.92 -39.47
N CYS A 8 -13.29 16.15 -40.53
CA CYS A 8 -12.09 15.30 -40.52
C CYS A 8 -10.78 16.09 -40.45
N ASN A 9 -10.70 17.22 -41.16
CA ASN A 9 -9.52 18.08 -41.11
C ASN A 9 -9.31 18.60 -39.69
N GLU A 10 -10.37 19.09 -39.03
CA GLU A 10 -10.29 19.59 -37.67
C GLU A 10 -9.90 18.50 -36.66
N LEU A 11 -10.38 17.24 -36.83
CA LEU A 11 -9.97 16.13 -35.98
C LEU A 11 -8.51 15.70 -36.21
N SER A 12 -8.03 15.83 -37.45
CA SER A 12 -6.64 15.43 -37.77
C SER A 12 -5.57 16.28 -37.08
N ASP A 13 -5.91 17.49 -36.69
CA ASP A 13 -5.03 18.40 -35.92
C ASP A 13 -5.02 18.08 -34.41
N SER A 14 -5.72 17.04 -33.99
CA SER A 14 -5.79 16.60 -32.58
C SER A 14 -4.57 15.76 -32.18
N PRO A 15 -4.08 15.86 -30.94
CA PRO A 15 -3.14 14.90 -30.37
C PRO A 15 -3.79 13.51 -30.13
N TYR A 16 -5.11 13.45 -30.13
CA TYR A 16 -5.88 12.22 -29.91
C TYR A 16 -6.19 11.55 -31.25
N ARG A 17 -6.15 10.21 -31.24
CA ARG A 17 -6.50 9.42 -32.43
C ARG A 17 -7.99 9.13 -32.45
N PHE A 18 -8.72 9.74 -33.39
CA PHE A 18 -10.11 9.45 -33.67
C PHE A 18 -10.22 8.49 -34.86
N GLU A 19 -11.00 7.44 -34.71
CA GLU A 19 -11.38 6.53 -35.82
C GLU A 19 -12.76 6.91 -36.31
N VAL A 20 -12.85 7.41 -37.54
CA VAL A 20 -14.10 7.91 -38.10
C VAL A 20 -14.58 6.98 -39.20
N THR A 21 -15.82 6.45 -39.03
CA THR A 21 -16.51 5.66 -40.05
C THR A 21 -17.67 6.47 -40.61
N LEU A 22 -17.71 6.63 -41.93
CA LEU A 22 -18.75 7.40 -42.60
C LEU A 22 -19.91 6.47 -43.02
N PHE A 23 -21.12 6.84 -42.59
CA PHE A 23 -22.38 6.29 -43.09
C PHE A 23 -23.06 7.38 -43.90
N ASP A 24 -23.14 7.18 -45.22
CA ASP A 24 -23.71 8.18 -46.12
C ASP A 24 -25.22 8.21 -45.97
N ALA A 25 -25.77 9.42 -45.82
CA ALA A 25 -27.23 9.65 -45.80
C ALA A 25 -27.57 10.92 -46.59
N PHE A 26 -28.76 10.94 -47.17
CA PHE A 26 -29.29 12.17 -47.75
C PHE A 26 -29.69 13.13 -46.62
N MET A 27 -29.11 14.33 -46.62
CA MET A 27 -29.32 15.31 -45.55
C MET A 27 -30.36 16.36 -45.94
N GLN A 28 -31.02 16.23 -47.13
CA GLN A 28 -32.02 17.16 -47.63
C GLN A 28 -32.93 16.45 -48.66
N GLY A 29 -34.14 16.97 -48.83
CA GLY A 29 -35.14 16.45 -49.78
C GLY A 29 -36.09 15.39 -49.19
N ALA A 30 -37.05 14.92 -49.97
CA ALA A 30 -38.16 14.06 -49.51
C ALA A 30 -37.70 12.66 -48.94
N GLY A 31 -36.51 12.20 -49.31
CA GLY A 31 -35.97 10.91 -48.82
C GLY A 31 -34.96 11.06 -47.67
N ALA A 32 -34.71 12.25 -47.16
CA ALA A 32 -33.68 12.49 -46.16
C ALA A 32 -33.99 11.77 -44.83
N GLU A 33 -35.22 11.84 -44.34
CA GLU A 33 -35.65 11.19 -43.12
C GLU A 33 -35.38 9.68 -43.12
N ASP A 34 -35.86 8.98 -44.18
CA ASP A 34 -35.69 7.53 -44.31
C ASP A 34 -34.21 7.14 -44.42
N SER A 35 -33.44 7.90 -45.22
CA SER A 35 -31.99 7.67 -45.39
C SER A 35 -31.18 7.85 -44.09
N ILE A 36 -31.52 8.84 -43.28
CA ILE A 36 -30.84 9.03 -41.98
C ILE A 36 -31.23 7.91 -41.01
N ILE A 37 -32.50 7.52 -40.96
CA ILE A 37 -32.96 6.43 -40.09
C ILE A 37 -32.29 5.11 -40.49
N GLU A 38 -32.15 4.82 -41.81
CA GLU A 38 -31.47 3.62 -42.32
C GLU A 38 -29.97 3.66 -41.90
N ALA A 39 -29.31 4.79 -42.05
CA ALA A 39 -27.91 4.95 -41.59
C ALA A 39 -27.76 4.75 -40.07
N LEU A 40 -28.67 5.33 -39.26
CA LEU A 40 -28.69 5.11 -37.81
C LEU A 40 -28.92 3.64 -37.47
N GLY A 41 -29.81 2.93 -38.21
CA GLY A 41 -30.05 1.48 -38.07
C GLY A 41 -28.75 0.68 -38.31
N ALA A 42 -28.03 1.00 -39.39
CA ALA A 42 -26.78 0.33 -39.72
C ALA A 42 -25.67 0.58 -38.66
N VAL A 43 -25.67 1.74 -37.98
CA VAL A 43 -24.78 2.01 -36.82
C VAL A 43 -25.26 1.23 -35.60
N ALA A 44 -26.57 1.15 -35.35
CA ALA A 44 -27.12 0.43 -34.20
C ALA A 44 -26.80 -1.06 -34.25
N ASP A 45 -26.79 -1.68 -35.45
CA ASP A 45 -26.41 -3.09 -35.66
C ASP A 45 -24.93 -3.36 -35.25
N ARG A 46 -24.12 -2.32 -35.14
CA ARG A 46 -22.70 -2.36 -34.81
C ARG A 46 -22.34 -1.41 -33.64
N ALA A 47 -23.28 -1.19 -32.74
CA ALA A 47 -23.12 -0.20 -31.67
C ALA A 47 -21.87 -0.44 -30.78
N ASP A 48 -21.45 -1.70 -30.63
CA ASP A 48 -20.26 -2.05 -29.84
C ASP A 48 -18.94 -1.60 -30.49
N ASP A 49 -18.97 -1.24 -31.79
CA ASP A 49 -17.77 -0.77 -32.51
C ASP A 49 -17.56 0.75 -32.38
N PHE A 50 -18.51 1.50 -31.78
CA PHE A 50 -18.52 2.96 -31.78
C PHE A 50 -18.76 3.52 -30.38
N ASP A 51 -18.13 4.68 -30.07
CA ASP A 51 -18.31 5.40 -28.82
C ASP A 51 -19.40 6.48 -28.91
N ALA A 52 -19.61 7.04 -30.09
CA ALA A 52 -20.59 8.09 -30.33
C ALA A 52 -21.01 8.14 -31.81
N VAL A 53 -22.17 8.73 -32.07
CA VAL A 53 -22.68 9.01 -33.41
C VAL A 53 -22.69 10.50 -33.65
N VAL A 54 -22.17 10.93 -34.79
CA VAL A 54 -22.16 12.32 -35.18
C VAL A 54 -23.09 12.52 -36.41
N VAL A 55 -24.08 13.36 -36.26
CA VAL A 55 -24.98 13.75 -37.35
C VAL A 55 -24.57 15.17 -37.77
N ILE A 56 -23.91 15.27 -38.92
CA ILE A 56 -23.42 16.56 -39.46
C ILE A 56 -24.01 16.85 -40.83
N ARG A 57 -24.22 18.11 -41.07
CA ARG A 57 -24.64 18.60 -42.38
C ARG A 57 -23.68 19.60 -42.95
N GLY A 58 -23.36 19.46 -44.22
CA GLY A 58 -22.66 20.52 -44.97
C GLY A 58 -23.58 21.76 -45.24
N GLY A 59 -22.98 22.88 -45.58
CA GLY A 59 -23.75 24.10 -45.90
C GLY A 59 -24.85 23.83 -46.97
N GLY A 60 -26.04 24.33 -46.70
CA GLY A 60 -27.21 24.24 -47.56
C GLY A 60 -28.23 25.33 -47.18
N SER A 61 -29.34 25.44 -47.96
CA SER A 61 -30.38 26.43 -47.69
C SER A 61 -31.17 26.09 -46.42
N GLN A 62 -31.62 27.12 -45.69
CA GLN A 62 -32.44 27.03 -44.47
C GLN A 62 -33.76 26.23 -44.65
N SER A 63 -34.33 26.25 -45.89
CA SER A 63 -35.59 25.58 -46.23
C SER A 63 -35.56 24.08 -46.17
N ASP A 64 -34.36 23.46 -45.99
CA ASP A 64 -34.19 22.01 -46.06
C ASP A 64 -34.05 21.32 -44.71
N LEU A 65 -34.33 22.02 -43.61
CA LEU A 65 -34.20 21.46 -42.22
C LEU A 65 -35.43 20.70 -41.74
N GLY A 66 -36.54 20.74 -42.46
CA GLY A 66 -37.80 20.13 -42.04
C GLY A 66 -37.76 18.63 -41.73
N CYS A 67 -36.81 17.84 -42.31
CA CYS A 67 -36.62 16.45 -41.99
C CYS A 67 -36.12 16.26 -40.55
N PHE A 68 -35.39 17.19 -39.99
CA PHE A 68 -34.86 17.16 -38.63
C PHE A 68 -35.88 17.50 -37.55
N ASP A 69 -37.08 17.97 -37.96
CA ASP A 69 -38.22 18.19 -37.08
C ASP A 69 -39.20 17.02 -37.09
N SER A 70 -38.94 15.99 -37.88
CA SER A 70 -39.79 14.78 -37.95
C SER A 70 -39.77 14.03 -36.62
N TYR A 71 -40.97 13.73 -36.10
CA TYR A 71 -41.12 12.91 -34.89
C TYR A 71 -40.42 11.54 -35.01
N ARG A 72 -40.48 10.94 -36.18
CA ARG A 72 -39.92 9.60 -36.42
C ARG A 72 -38.38 9.63 -36.29
N LEU A 73 -37.73 10.59 -36.96
CA LEU A 73 -36.28 10.75 -36.85
C LEU A 73 -35.86 11.12 -35.43
N CYS A 74 -36.52 12.07 -34.81
CA CYS A 74 -36.22 12.52 -33.44
C CYS A 74 -36.41 11.39 -32.42
N SER A 75 -37.41 10.50 -32.61
CA SER A 75 -37.59 9.32 -31.76
C SER A 75 -36.45 8.33 -31.89
N HIS A 76 -35.91 8.11 -33.10
CA HIS A 76 -34.71 7.26 -33.28
C HIS A 76 -33.46 7.86 -32.61
N ILE A 77 -33.25 9.17 -32.75
CA ILE A 77 -32.13 9.87 -32.11
C ILE A 77 -32.23 9.76 -30.57
N ALA A 78 -33.43 10.05 -30.02
CA ALA A 78 -33.63 10.06 -28.56
C ALA A 78 -33.50 8.67 -27.91
N GLN A 79 -33.77 7.60 -28.65
CA GLN A 79 -33.68 6.21 -28.17
C GLN A 79 -32.41 5.51 -28.63
N PHE A 80 -31.49 6.22 -29.26
CA PHE A 80 -30.26 5.64 -29.78
C PHE A 80 -29.37 5.11 -28.65
N PRO A 81 -28.78 3.92 -28.76
CA PRO A 81 -27.97 3.32 -27.68
C PRO A 81 -26.66 4.06 -27.39
N LEU A 82 -26.17 4.82 -28.37
CA LEU A 82 -24.96 5.64 -28.22
C LEU A 82 -25.31 7.14 -28.15
N PRO A 83 -24.47 7.96 -27.55
CA PRO A 83 -24.68 9.42 -27.56
C PRO A 83 -24.65 9.94 -29.00
N VAL A 84 -25.70 10.65 -29.39
CA VAL A 84 -25.79 11.31 -30.68
C VAL A 84 -25.40 12.78 -30.53
N ILE A 85 -24.43 13.20 -31.32
CA ILE A 85 -23.94 14.58 -31.37
C ILE A 85 -24.44 15.20 -32.69
N ALA A 86 -25.23 16.27 -32.58
CA ALA A 86 -25.79 16.96 -33.74
C ALA A 86 -24.94 18.19 -34.10
N GLY A 87 -24.57 18.29 -35.35
CA GLY A 87 -23.91 19.47 -35.94
C GLY A 87 -24.66 19.94 -37.18
N ILE A 88 -25.98 20.18 -37.04
CA ILE A 88 -26.92 20.36 -38.14
C ILE A 88 -27.27 21.85 -38.30
N GLY A 89 -27.38 22.59 -37.19
CA GLY A 89 -28.06 23.86 -37.11
C GLY A 89 -27.20 25.12 -37.29
N HIS A 90 -27.89 26.25 -37.49
CA HIS A 90 -27.35 27.61 -37.45
C HIS A 90 -27.98 28.40 -36.30
N ASP A 91 -27.36 29.53 -35.91
CA ASP A 91 -27.74 30.37 -34.76
C ASP A 91 -29.21 30.74 -34.62
N LYS A 92 -29.99 30.64 -35.68
CA LYS A 92 -31.36 31.15 -35.71
C LYS A 92 -32.46 30.04 -35.80
N ASP A 93 -32.09 28.80 -36.14
CA ASP A 93 -33.08 27.75 -36.39
C ASP A 93 -32.58 26.43 -35.76
N GLN A 94 -32.98 26.21 -34.52
CA GLN A 94 -32.73 24.95 -33.81
C GLN A 94 -33.80 23.91 -34.22
N SER A 95 -33.36 22.78 -34.73
CA SER A 95 -34.28 21.70 -35.08
C SER A 95 -34.67 20.85 -33.85
N VAL A 96 -35.77 20.10 -33.95
CA VAL A 96 -36.15 19.19 -32.88
C VAL A 96 -35.08 18.07 -32.68
N ALA A 97 -34.40 17.65 -33.74
CA ALA A 97 -33.26 16.73 -33.66
C ALA A 97 -32.12 17.28 -32.78
N ASP A 98 -31.84 18.59 -32.85
CA ASP A 98 -30.85 19.23 -31.97
C ASP A 98 -31.27 19.21 -30.50
N LEU A 99 -32.55 19.28 -30.19
CA LEU A 99 -33.09 19.26 -28.84
C LEU A 99 -33.07 17.86 -28.21
N VAL A 100 -33.18 16.82 -29.02
CA VAL A 100 -33.19 15.43 -28.52
C VAL A 100 -31.81 14.74 -28.59
N ALA A 101 -30.87 15.34 -29.31
CA ALA A 101 -29.49 14.87 -29.33
C ALA A 101 -28.85 15.01 -27.95
N ALA A 102 -27.89 14.14 -27.63
CA ALA A 102 -27.11 14.23 -26.39
C ALA A 102 -26.32 15.53 -26.30
N VAL A 103 -25.80 15.98 -27.44
CA VAL A 103 -25.08 17.25 -27.58
C VAL A 103 -25.48 17.88 -28.91
N SER A 104 -25.74 19.19 -28.91
CA SER A 104 -26.00 19.94 -30.13
C SER A 104 -25.00 21.07 -30.25
N VAL A 105 -24.34 21.15 -31.38
CA VAL A 105 -23.41 22.19 -31.75
C VAL A 105 -23.70 22.74 -33.14
N LYS A 106 -23.22 23.93 -33.48
CA LYS A 106 -23.68 24.68 -34.65
C LYS A 106 -23.16 24.18 -35.99
N THR A 107 -21.95 23.59 -36.01
CA THR A 107 -21.25 23.25 -37.27
C THR A 107 -20.48 21.95 -37.14
N PRO A 108 -20.19 21.29 -38.27
CA PRO A 108 -19.31 20.11 -38.26
C PRO A 108 -17.95 20.36 -37.59
N THR A 109 -17.34 21.52 -37.81
CA THR A 109 -16.08 21.91 -37.16
C THR A 109 -16.25 22.03 -35.64
N ALA A 110 -17.36 22.62 -35.18
CA ALA A 110 -17.66 22.74 -33.75
C ALA A 110 -17.85 21.37 -33.08
N VAL A 111 -18.41 20.37 -33.79
CA VAL A 111 -18.46 18.98 -33.31
C VAL A 111 -17.05 18.42 -33.10
N ALA A 112 -16.14 18.63 -34.06
CA ALA A 112 -14.78 18.19 -33.94
C ALA A 112 -14.03 18.82 -32.76
N VAL A 113 -14.23 20.13 -32.56
CA VAL A 113 -13.68 20.87 -31.40
C VAL A 113 -14.22 20.29 -30.09
N TYR A 114 -15.55 20.09 -30.01
CA TYR A 114 -16.18 19.49 -28.84
C TYR A 114 -15.58 18.09 -28.50
N LEU A 115 -15.42 17.23 -29.50
CA LEU A 115 -14.83 15.90 -29.31
C LEU A 115 -13.36 15.98 -28.82
N LYS A 116 -12.60 16.94 -29.33
CA LYS A 116 -11.21 17.20 -28.85
C LYS A 116 -11.21 17.67 -27.39
N GLU A 117 -12.11 18.55 -27.01
CA GLU A 117 -12.23 19.06 -25.63
C GLU A 117 -12.62 17.95 -24.66
N GLU A 118 -13.59 17.09 -25.02
CA GLU A 118 -13.99 15.94 -24.21
C GLU A 118 -12.85 14.93 -24.04
N ALA A 119 -12.12 14.62 -25.12
CA ALA A 119 -10.95 13.74 -25.04
C ALA A 119 -9.86 14.35 -24.13
N GLY A 120 -9.61 15.66 -24.22
CA GLY A 120 -8.67 16.36 -23.38
C GLY A 120 -9.08 16.39 -21.90
N ALA A 121 -10.37 16.59 -21.64
CA ALA A 121 -10.91 16.55 -20.28
C ALA A 121 -10.76 15.16 -19.65
N PHE A 122 -11.01 14.10 -20.44
CA PHE A 122 -10.83 12.72 -19.98
C PHE A 122 -9.35 12.41 -19.70
N ASP A 123 -8.44 12.85 -20.57
CA ASP A 123 -6.99 12.67 -20.39
C ASP A 123 -6.49 13.36 -19.10
N GLY A 124 -6.90 14.62 -18.90
CA GLY A 124 -6.59 15.35 -17.66
C GLY A 124 -7.17 14.69 -16.41
N TRP A 125 -8.38 14.15 -16.47
CA TRP A 125 -8.97 13.38 -15.37
C TRP A 125 -8.17 12.10 -15.09
N LEU A 126 -7.69 11.41 -16.13
CA LEU A 126 -6.88 10.20 -15.98
C LEU A 126 -5.52 10.49 -15.34
N GLU A 127 -4.85 11.58 -15.76
CA GLU A 127 -3.59 12.04 -15.16
C GLU A 127 -3.76 12.32 -13.67
N GLU A 128 -4.82 13.05 -13.30
CA GLU A 128 -5.12 13.35 -11.89
C GLU A 128 -5.31 12.06 -11.06
N ARG A 129 -6.01 11.06 -11.59
CA ARG A 129 -6.19 9.77 -10.90
C ARG A 129 -4.89 8.99 -10.76
N LEU A 130 -4.02 9.03 -11.77
CA LEU A 130 -2.69 8.40 -11.71
C LEU A 130 -1.80 9.05 -10.65
N ASP A 131 -1.83 10.37 -10.55
CA ASP A 131 -1.09 11.12 -9.54
C ASP A 131 -1.59 10.81 -8.11
N GLU A 132 -2.91 10.75 -7.91
CA GLU A 132 -3.51 10.36 -6.64
C GLU A 132 -3.10 8.93 -6.24
N LEU A 133 -3.16 7.97 -7.16
CA LEU A 133 -2.74 6.58 -6.92
C LEU A 133 -1.25 6.49 -6.57
N SER A 134 -0.42 7.21 -7.30
CA SER A 134 1.03 7.27 -7.05
C SER A 134 1.33 7.85 -5.66
N GLY A 135 0.66 8.96 -5.31
CA GLY A 135 0.79 9.58 -3.98
C GLY A 135 0.34 8.67 -2.84
N ALA A 136 -0.79 7.98 -3.01
CA ALA A 136 -1.29 7.01 -2.03
C ALA A 136 -0.32 5.84 -1.84
N ALA A 137 0.22 5.29 -2.94
CA ALA A 137 1.19 4.19 -2.90
C ALA A 137 2.49 4.60 -2.18
N LEU A 138 3.03 5.78 -2.47
CA LEU A 138 4.22 6.31 -1.79
C LEU A 138 3.97 6.51 -0.29
N THR A 139 2.82 7.05 0.08
CA THR A 139 2.43 7.24 1.49
C THR A 139 2.34 5.91 2.24
N LEU A 140 1.75 4.87 1.64
CA LEU A 140 1.69 3.53 2.21
C LEU A 140 3.07 2.91 2.40
N LEU A 141 3.95 3.08 1.42
CA LEU A 141 5.33 2.60 1.50
C LEU A 141 6.13 3.29 2.61
N ASP A 142 6.01 4.61 2.73
CA ASP A 142 6.71 5.37 3.77
C ASP A 142 6.21 5.04 5.17
N ASN A 143 4.88 4.90 5.35
CA ASN A 143 4.30 4.43 6.61
C ASN A 143 4.81 3.03 7.00
N SER A 144 4.85 2.10 6.04
CA SER A 144 5.36 0.74 6.27
C SER A 144 6.83 0.74 6.63
N ARG A 145 7.65 1.55 5.95
CA ARG A 145 9.07 1.73 6.27
C ARG A 145 9.28 2.32 7.66
N GLN A 146 8.45 3.30 8.05
CA GLN A 146 8.52 3.90 9.38
C GLN A 146 8.16 2.88 10.46
N GLN A 147 7.12 2.09 10.28
CA GLN A 147 6.76 1.01 11.21
C GLN A 147 7.88 -0.02 11.36
N LEU A 148 8.50 -0.45 10.26
CA LEU A 148 9.64 -1.36 10.29
C LEU A 148 10.84 -0.78 11.04
N ARG A 149 11.18 0.50 10.80
CA ARG A 149 12.26 1.19 11.54
C ARG A 149 11.96 1.24 13.04
N GLN A 150 10.72 1.55 13.40
CA GLN A 150 10.31 1.63 14.80
C GLN A 150 10.37 0.26 15.49
N ALA A 151 9.90 -0.79 14.82
CA ALA A 151 10.01 -2.16 15.31
C ALA A 151 11.46 -2.59 15.49
N ALA A 152 12.35 -2.27 14.55
CA ALA A 152 13.79 -2.56 14.65
C ALA A 152 14.45 -1.86 15.84
N VAL A 153 14.11 -0.58 16.08
CA VAL A 153 14.61 0.18 17.24
C VAL A 153 14.12 -0.44 18.55
N THR A 154 12.84 -0.76 18.65
CA THR A 154 12.24 -1.40 19.83
C THR A 154 12.87 -2.77 20.13
N LEU A 155 13.09 -3.59 19.12
CA LEU A 155 13.79 -4.88 19.26
C LEU A 155 15.23 -4.71 19.73
N LYS A 156 15.95 -3.73 19.16
CA LYS A 156 17.33 -3.45 19.56
C LYS A 156 17.42 -3.00 21.01
N MET A 157 16.56 -2.08 21.44
CA MET A 157 16.51 -1.61 22.83
C MET A 157 16.16 -2.75 23.78
N GLY A 158 15.06 -3.48 23.52
CA GLY A 158 14.63 -4.59 24.37
C GLY A 158 15.64 -5.74 24.46
N SER A 159 16.42 -6.01 23.40
CA SER A 159 17.50 -7.01 23.47
C SER A 159 18.70 -6.50 24.28
N SER A 160 19.06 -5.23 24.13
CA SER A 160 20.14 -4.61 24.89
C SER A 160 19.84 -4.57 26.39
N ASP A 161 18.62 -4.20 26.77
CA ASP A 161 18.18 -4.16 28.17
C ASP A 161 18.20 -5.56 28.80
N ARG A 162 17.70 -6.57 28.08
CA ARG A 162 17.76 -7.96 28.56
C ARG A 162 19.20 -8.48 28.74
N MET A 163 20.10 -8.15 27.80
CA MET A 163 21.51 -8.52 27.93
C MET A 163 22.14 -7.85 29.15
N HIS A 164 21.83 -6.56 29.36
CA HIS A 164 22.34 -5.82 30.54
C HIS A 164 21.84 -6.42 31.86
N ASP A 165 20.54 -6.71 31.96
CA ASP A 165 19.95 -7.34 33.16
C ASP A 165 20.58 -8.71 33.44
N GLN A 166 20.80 -9.52 32.41
CA GLN A 166 21.44 -10.83 32.55
C GLN A 166 22.90 -10.70 32.99
N GLN A 167 23.65 -9.72 32.48
CA GLN A 167 25.00 -9.45 32.91
C GLN A 167 25.07 -9.02 34.38
N LEU A 168 24.13 -8.18 34.83
CA LEU A 168 24.01 -7.78 36.23
C LEU A 168 23.69 -8.98 37.14
N GLN A 169 22.79 -9.85 36.69
CA GLN A 169 22.42 -11.07 37.43
C GLN A 169 23.59 -12.04 37.54
N LEU A 170 24.34 -12.27 36.45
CA LEU A 170 25.58 -13.06 36.49
C LEU A 170 26.63 -12.47 37.44
N GLY A 171 26.81 -11.16 37.41
CA GLY A 171 27.72 -10.48 38.32
C GLY A 171 27.36 -10.68 39.81
N ARG A 172 26.05 -10.61 40.14
CA ARG A 172 25.56 -10.90 41.50
C ARG A 172 25.82 -12.33 41.92
N LEU A 173 25.47 -13.30 41.07
CA LEU A 173 25.71 -14.73 41.32
C LEU A 173 27.18 -15.04 41.48
N HIS A 174 28.05 -14.43 40.67
CA HIS A 174 29.49 -14.57 40.80
C HIS A 174 30.01 -14.04 42.14
N GLY A 175 29.55 -12.86 42.56
CA GLY A 175 29.89 -12.28 43.86
C GLY A 175 29.42 -13.14 45.04
N ASP A 176 28.20 -13.68 44.98
CA ASP A 176 27.65 -14.58 46.00
C ASP A 176 28.45 -15.89 46.07
N LEU A 177 28.85 -16.45 44.94
CA LEU A 177 29.67 -17.67 44.86
C LEU A 177 31.03 -17.42 45.56
N ILE A 178 31.73 -16.33 45.24
CA ILE A 178 33.01 -16.00 45.90
C ILE A 178 32.80 -15.85 47.41
N ARG A 179 31.76 -15.16 47.83
CA ARG A 179 31.50 -14.93 49.26
C ARG A 179 31.22 -16.27 49.99
N LEU A 180 30.37 -17.13 49.44
CA LEU A 180 30.01 -18.41 50.01
C LEU A 180 31.22 -19.34 50.06
N THR A 181 31.99 -19.46 48.98
CA THR A 181 33.20 -20.29 48.96
C THR A 181 34.24 -19.78 49.96
N GLY A 182 34.45 -18.45 50.06
CA GLY A 182 35.30 -17.86 51.08
C GLY A 182 34.87 -18.21 52.51
N GLN A 183 33.57 -18.16 52.80
CA GLN A 183 33.03 -18.54 54.11
C GLN A 183 33.21 -20.03 54.41
N VAL A 184 33.00 -20.93 53.45
CA VAL A 184 33.22 -22.35 53.64
C VAL A 184 34.68 -22.69 53.90
N VAL A 185 35.59 -22.11 53.12
CA VAL A 185 37.04 -22.28 53.31
C VAL A 185 37.48 -21.74 54.66
N TYR A 186 37.03 -20.52 55.01
CA TYR A 186 37.40 -19.95 56.33
C TYR A 186 36.91 -20.76 57.51
N ARG A 187 35.66 -21.27 57.48
CA ARG A 187 35.14 -22.16 58.52
C ARG A 187 35.92 -23.50 58.58
N GLY A 188 36.19 -24.11 57.44
CA GLY A 188 37.00 -25.34 57.38
C GLY A 188 38.40 -25.13 57.98
N LEU A 189 39.05 -24.02 57.67
CA LEU A 189 40.36 -23.69 58.29
C LEU A 189 40.29 -23.48 59.80
N ALA A 190 39.21 -22.82 60.26
CA ALA A 190 38.98 -22.59 61.70
C ALA A 190 38.74 -23.93 62.43
N ASP A 191 37.94 -24.82 61.83
CA ASP A 191 37.69 -26.18 62.40
C ASP A 191 38.96 -27.00 62.45
N LEU A 192 39.76 -26.98 61.38
CA LEU A 192 41.07 -27.68 61.37
C LEU A 192 42.01 -27.14 62.46
N ARG A 193 42.07 -25.83 62.67
CA ARG A 193 42.88 -25.25 63.77
C ARG A 193 42.38 -25.71 65.14
N ASN A 194 41.06 -25.69 65.33
CA ASN A 194 40.44 -26.16 66.58
C ASN A 194 40.77 -27.66 66.85
N LEU A 195 40.74 -28.50 65.79
CA LEU A 195 41.11 -29.89 65.92
C LEU A 195 42.59 -30.05 66.24
N ASP A 196 43.49 -29.26 65.66
CA ASP A 196 44.94 -29.31 65.94
C ASP A 196 45.19 -28.93 67.39
N VAL A 197 44.56 -27.89 67.89
CA VAL A 197 44.70 -27.48 69.32
C VAL A 197 44.20 -28.58 70.22
N ARG A 198 43.05 -29.19 69.94
CA ARG A 198 42.48 -30.31 70.76
C ARG A 198 43.39 -31.54 70.71
N LEU A 199 43.92 -31.89 69.56
CA LEU A 199 44.84 -33.01 69.43
C LEU A 199 46.11 -32.78 70.25
N SER A 200 46.67 -31.57 70.20
CA SER A 200 47.84 -31.18 70.94
C SER A 200 47.57 -31.26 72.45
N GLN A 201 46.41 -30.77 72.94
CA GLN A 201 45.99 -30.87 74.31
C GLN A 201 45.87 -32.34 74.81
N VAL A 202 45.16 -33.16 74.08
CA VAL A 202 44.97 -34.58 74.39
C VAL A 202 46.29 -35.31 74.41
N SER A 203 47.18 -35.04 73.44
CA SER A 203 48.50 -35.65 73.39
C SER A 203 49.35 -35.28 74.56
N ARG A 204 49.37 -33.98 74.98
CA ARG A 204 50.08 -33.54 76.18
C ARG A 204 49.54 -34.14 77.46
N TYR A 205 48.21 -34.22 77.55
CA TYR A 205 47.54 -34.85 78.69
C TYR A 205 47.94 -36.34 78.81
N ASN A 206 47.82 -37.10 77.72
CA ASN A 206 48.21 -38.50 77.69
C ASN A 206 49.70 -38.71 78.01
N LEU A 207 50.57 -37.90 77.47
CA LEU A 207 52.01 -37.95 77.79
C LEU A 207 52.25 -37.69 79.25
N ALA A 208 51.60 -36.64 79.81
CA ALA A 208 51.75 -36.32 81.26
C ALA A 208 51.20 -37.45 82.12
N ALA A 209 50.08 -38.06 81.80
CA ALA A 209 49.51 -39.24 82.47
C ALA A 209 50.47 -40.46 82.42
N CYS A 210 51.06 -40.71 81.22
CA CYS A 210 52.08 -41.81 81.08
C CYS A 210 53.33 -41.52 81.88
N THR A 211 53.85 -40.27 81.92
CA THR A 211 55.00 -39.94 82.73
C THR A 211 54.74 -40.13 84.28
N GLN A 212 53.54 -39.66 84.71
CA GLN A 212 53.08 -39.81 86.05
C GLN A 212 52.99 -41.31 86.51
N ASN A 213 52.44 -42.10 85.62
CA ASN A 213 52.39 -43.57 85.87
C ASN A 213 53.75 -44.22 85.91
N LEU A 214 54.68 -43.85 85.04
CA LEU A 214 56.04 -44.32 85.00
C LEU A 214 56.80 -43.92 86.30
N ASP A 215 56.65 -42.60 86.74
CA ASP A 215 57.23 -42.12 88.00
C ASP A 215 56.69 -42.90 89.24
N ALA A 216 55.36 -43.17 89.22
CA ALA A 216 54.72 -44.02 90.28
C ALA A 216 55.26 -45.46 90.28
N MET A 217 55.49 -46.05 89.13
CA MET A 217 56.08 -47.38 88.99
C MET A 217 57.52 -47.39 89.43
N GLN A 218 58.32 -46.35 89.09
CA GLN A 218 59.66 -46.19 89.55
C GLN A 218 59.77 -46.08 91.09
N GLY A 219 58.88 -45.25 91.66
CA GLY A 219 58.79 -45.09 93.11
C GLY A 219 58.49 -46.45 93.82
N VAL A 220 57.55 -47.27 93.24
CA VAL A 220 57.26 -48.61 93.77
C VAL A 220 58.44 -49.53 93.65
N LEU A 221 59.18 -49.46 92.53
CA LEU A 221 60.42 -50.24 92.37
C LEU A 221 61.56 -49.83 93.27
N ALA A 222 61.71 -48.57 93.50
CA ALA A 222 62.70 -48.05 94.46
C ALA A 222 62.44 -48.51 95.93
N LEU A 223 61.16 -48.55 96.31
CA LEU A 223 60.76 -49.07 97.64
C LEU A 223 61.01 -50.55 97.79
N ARG A 224 60.96 -51.40 96.74
CA ARG A 224 61.28 -52.82 96.74
C ARG A 224 62.74 -53.14 96.68
N SER A 225 63.59 -52.22 96.34
CA SER A 225 65.04 -52.47 96.28
C SER A 225 65.79 -52.06 97.56
N THR A 226 65.07 -51.62 98.60
CA THR A 226 65.57 -51.21 99.93
C THR A 226 65.22 -52.24 101.03
N GLU A 227 64.63 -53.38 100.69
CA GLU A 227 64.49 -54.55 101.53
C GLU A 227 65.53 -55.63 101.11
#